data_3117271fa0e6edce20a8102bc20c6a09
#
_entry.id   3117271fa0e6edce20a8102bc20c6a09
#
_cell.length_a   1.000
_cell.length_b   1.000
_cell.length_c   1.000
_cell.angle_alpha   90.00
_cell.angle_beta   90.00
_cell.angle_gamma   90.00
#
_symmetry.space_group_name_H-M   'P 1'
#
loop_
_entity.id
_entity.type
_entity.pdbx_description
1 polymer ?
#
loop_
_entity_poly.entity_id
_entity_poly.type
_entity_poly.pdbx_seq_one_letter_code
_entity_poly.pdbx_strand_id
1 'polypeptide(L)'
;MLFQSRSHEDVHDHGLAIAGWHQVYRQMTPGRFRGTVTQVLYDDFHFFRETTNRRVAQTGLAPAGRTSLAVPLSVPLAGTFQRQPVDGYALLALRAGEDFEFHTPEGMGLVGISAASDMIDELCEVEFGAAGIGAAGIGAAGVGAAGIGAPGVDAPGPRGARSCATATGARRLRHVTRLSDDQGAALGARLSSLIDEAQRNPGCLEYAATRKMFRDAMLGVFLDALDQGIGVERRDITHATYSDIVSRCEKYLRDRPEEPVTVLELCRALRCSRRTLQTSFQRVADVTPVAYLRTIRLNAVRRLLRTTSAQQLGVGEAAASWGFTHLGYFAREYRDLFGELPSQTQRPE
;
A
#
# COMPACT_ATOMS: atom_id res chain seq x y z
N MET A 1 18.65 0.07 4.14
CA MET A 1 17.58 0.99 4.62
C MET A 1 18.15 2.36 4.86
N LEU A 2 17.45 3.42 4.41
CA LEU A 2 17.77 4.80 4.74
C LEU A 2 16.51 5.44 5.35
N PHE A 3 16.60 5.85 6.63
CA PHE A 3 15.65 6.82 7.20
C PHE A 3 16.35 8.18 7.25
N GLN A 4 15.72 9.20 6.69
CA GLN A 4 16.30 10.52 6.60
C GLN A 4 15.22 11.59 6.77
N SER A 5 15.52 12.61 7.57
CA SER A 5 14.71 13.84 7.64
C SER A 5 15.65 15.05 7.51
N ARG A 6 15.40 15.89 6.52
CA ARG A 6 16.21 17.07 6.24
C ARG A 6 15.36 18.28 5.94
N SER A 7 15.84 19.45 6.37
CA SER A 7 15.27 20.76 6.03
C SER A 7 16.20 21.48 5.06
N HIS A 8 15.60 22.18 4.10
CA HIS A 8 16.30 22.91 3.03
C HIS A 8 15.80 24.35 2.99
N GLU A 9 16.73 25.29 2.78
CA GLU A 9 16.46 26.72 2.58
C GLU A 9 16.64 27.15 1.11
N ASP A 10 17.04 26.21 0.26
CA ASP A 10 17.15 26.37 -1.18
C ASP A 10 16.23 25.40 -1.91
N VAL A 11 15.52 25.88 -2.94
CA VAL A 11 14.54 25.11 -3.70
C VAL A 11 15.19 24.05 -4.58
N HIS A 12 16.41 24.31 -5.08
CA HIS A 12 17.15 23.35 -5.91
C HIS A 12 17.64 22.17 -5.07
N ASP A 13 18.26 22.44 -3.91
CA ASP A 13 18.71 21.41 -2.98
C ASP A 13 17.53 20.57 -2.46
N HIS A 14 16.38 21.22 -2.25
CA HIS A 14 15.15 20.54 -1.86
C HIS A 14 14.65 19.58 -2.95
N GLY A 15 14.66 20.01 -4.21
CA GLY A 15 14.27 19.17 -5.36
C GLY A 15 15.14 17.92 -5.53
N LEU A 16 16.41 17.98 -5.13
CA LEU A 16 17.36 16.86 -5.18
C LEU A 16 17.26 15.92 -3.97
N ALA A 17 16.50 16.30 -2.93
CA ALA A 17 16.48 15.57 -1.66
C ALA A 17 15.67 14.27 -1.70
N ILE A 18 14.70 14.16 -2.60
CA ILE A 18 13.85 12.95 -2.72
C ILE A 18 14.61 11.90 -3.53
N ALA A 19 15.01 10.82 -2.87
CA ALA A 19 15.85 9.80 -3.47
C ALA A 19 15.15 9.09 -4.65
N GLY A 20 15.92 8.84 -5.72
CA GLY A 20 15.45 8.11 -6.90
C GLY A 20 14.54 8.89 -7.86
N TRP A 21 14.27 10.16 -7.57
CA TRP A 21 13.54 11.04 -8.47
C TRP A 21 14.50 11.91 -9.29
N HIS A 22 14.22 12.05 -10.58
CA HIS A 22 14.92 12.99 -11.47
C HIS A 22 14.04 14.19 -11.71
N GLN A 23 14.19 15.23 -10.88
CA GLN A 23 13.27 16.35 -10.87
C GLN A 23 13.96 17.70 -10.68
N VAL A 24 13.33 18.74 -11.19
CA VAL A 24 13.77 20.13 -11.07
C VAL A 24 12.65 20.94 -10.44
N TYR A 25 12.99 21.67 -9.39
CA TYR A 25 12.08 22.57 -8.68
C TYR A 25 12.38 24.03 -9.03
N ARG A 26 11.34 24.81 -9.25
CA ARG A 26 11.41 26.26 -9.44
C ARG A 26 10.46 26.95 -8.47
N GLN A 27 10.98 27.86 -7.65
CA GLN A 27 10.15 28.68 -6.77
C GLN A 27 9.32 29.66 -7.60
N MET A 28 8.01 29.72 -7.36
CA MET A 28 7.06 30.52 -8.12
C MET A 28 6.54 31.73 -7.37
N THR A 29 6.74 31.80 -6.05
CA THR A 29 6.32 32.96 -5.22
C THR A 29 7.49 33.55 -4.48
N PRO A 30 7.52 34.91 -4.30
CA PRO A 30 8.64 35.62 -3.64
C PRO A 30 8.74 35.25 -2.17
N GLY A 31 9.96 35.39 -1.62
CA GLY A 31 10.29 35.19 -0.22
C GLY A 31 11.22 34.02 0.00
N ARG A 32 11.72 33.87 1.22
CA ARG A 32 12.68 32.82 1.59
C ARG A 32 12.04 31.46 1.50
N PHE A 33 12.66 30.54 0.78
CA PHE A 33 12.24 29.16 0.70
C PHE A 33 12.56 28.41 1.99
N ARG A 34 11.65 27.56 2.41
CA ARG A 34 11.86 26.52 3.42
C ARG A 34 11.06 25.30 3.02
N GLY A 35 11.73 24.15 2.98
CA GLY A 35 11.11 22.86 2.72
C GLY A 35 11.69 21.79 3.62
N THR A 36 10.93 20.74 3.87
CA THR A 36 11.41 19.55 4.58
C THR A 36 11.11 18.30 3.77
N VAL A 37 12.03 17.34 3.77
CA VAL A 37 11.83 15.99 3.22
C VAL A 37 12.14 15.01 4.32
N THR A 38 11.16 14.19 4.68
CA THR A 38 11.33 13.00 5.53
C THR A 38 11.07 11.78 4.66
N GLN A 39 12.01 10.84 4.62
CA GLN A 39 11.89 9.68 3.73
C GLN A 39 12.40 8.40 4.36
N VAL A 40 11.80 7.29 3.95
CA VAL A 40 12.18 5.92 4.27
C VAL A 40 12.38 5.18 2.97
N LEU A 41 13.58 4.72 2.70
CA LEU A 41 13.98 4.07 1.46
C LEU A 41 14.39 2.63 1.72
N TYR A 42 13.77 1.71 0.97
CA TYR A 42 14.14 0.30 0.82
C TYR A 42 14.34 -0.05 -0.65
N ASP A 43 14.82 -1.24 -0.93
CA ASP A 43 15.08 -1.69 -2.29
C ASP A 43 13.81 -1.71 -3.14
N ASP A 44 12.67 -2.13 -2.57
CA ASP A 44 11.37 -2.31 -3.24
C ASP A 44 10.35 -1.22 -2.93
N PHE A 45 10.66 -0.30 -2.00
CA PHE A 45 9.70 0.65 -1.47
C PHE A 45 10.37 1.96 -1.04
N HIS A 46 9.85 3.08 -1.50
CA HIS A 46 10.22 4.42 -1.06
C HIS A 46 9.00 5.17 -0.59
N PHE A 47 9.09 5.68 0.60
CA PHE A 47 8.09 6.51 1.21
C PHE A 47 8.68 7.87 1.55
N PHE A 48 7.95 8.95 1.29
CA PHE A 48 8.41 10.31 1.60
C PHE A 48 7.26 11.23 2.02
N ARG A 49 7.58 12.16 2.92
CA ARG A 49 6.77 13.32 3.25
C ARG A 49 7.56 14.56 2.86
N GLU A 50 6.94 15.38 2.06
CA GLU A 50 7.50 16.65 1.60
C GLU A 50 6.66 17.81 2.10
N THR A 51 7.30 18.91 2.53
CA THR A 51 6.63 20.17 2.82
C THR A 51 7.37 21.31 2.17
N THR A 52 6.64 22.31 1.62
CA THR A 52 7.20 23.54 1.08
C THR A 52 6.37 24.73 1.54
N ASN A 53 7.04 25.83 1.90
CA ASN A 53 6.36 27.06 2.30
C ASN A 53 6.04 28.00 1.15
N ARG A 54 6.55 27.72 -0.06
CA ARG A 54 6.38 28.53 -1.27
C ARG A 54 5.77 27.69 -2.38
N ARG A 55 5.10 28.37 -3.33
CA ARG A 55 4.66 27.71 -4.57
C ARG A 55 5.88 27.25 -5.35
N VAL A 56 5.82 26.03 -5.84
CA VAL A 56 6.89 25.40 -6.60
C VAL A 56 6.31 24.82 -7.89
N ALA A 57 7.00 25.04 -9.00
CA ALA A 57 6.81 24.26 -10.21
C ALA A 57 7.82 23.12 -10.21
N GLN A 58 7.32 21.90 -10.21
CA GLN A 58 8.10 20.67 -10.25
C GLN A 58 7.94 20.03 -11.62
N THR A 59 9.04 19.63 -12.23
CA THR A 59 9.06 18.87 -13.49
C THR A 59 10.10 17.76 -13.37
N GLY A 60 9.85 16.61 -13.97
CA GLY A 60 10.81 15.53 -13.92
C GLY A 60 10.28 14.21 -14.44
N LEU A 61 11.00 13.15 -14.09
CA LEU A 61 10.68 11.75 -14.39
C LEU A 61 10.37 11.00 -13.10
N ALA A 62 9.28 10.28 -13.09
CA ALA A 62 8.97 9.31 -12.03
C ALA A 62 10.03 8.19 -12.02
N PRO A 63 10.30 7.57 -10.86
CA PRO A 63 11.29 6.50 -10.75
C PRO A 63 11.00 5.35 -11.71
N ALA A 64 12.02 4.87 -12.41
CA ALA A 64 11.88 3.73 -13.32
C ALA A 64 11.50 2.46 -12.53
N GLY A 65 10.62 1.64 -13.12
CA GLY A 65 10.14 0.37 -12.53
C GLY A 65 9.22 0.53 -11.32
N ARG A 66 8.85 1.77 -10.93
CA ARG A 66 8.02 2.05 -9.75
C ARG A 66 6.78 2.87 -10.12
N THR A 67 5.66 2.48 -9.59
CA THR A 67 4.44 3.29 -9.58
C THR A 67 4.43 4.14 -8.32
N SER A 68 4.14 5.42 -8.46
CA SER A 68 4.13 6.40 -7.37
C SER A 68 2.71 6.90 -7.11
N LEU A 69 2.34 6.94 -5.84
CA LEU A 69 1.07 7.47 -5.36
C LEU A 69 1.35 8.56 -4.33
N ALA A 70 0.59 9.66 -4.35
CA ALA A 70 0.77 10.74 -3.39
C ALA A 70 -0.56 11.39 -3.01
N VAL A 71 -0.63 11.92 -1.79
CA VAL A 71 -1.78 12.70 -1.31
C VAL A 71 -1.31 13.95 -0.59
N PRO A 72 -2.03 15.08 -0.73
CA PRO A 72 -1.80 16.26 0.08
C PRO A 72 -2.19 16.02 1.54
N LEU A 73 -1.41 16.60 2.46
CA LEU A 73 -1.64 16.53 3.91
C LEU A 73 -2.45 17.69 4.47
N SER A 74 -2.51 18.81 3.74
CA SER A 74 -3.17 20.05 4.17
C SER A 74 -4.17 20.55 3.13
N VAL A 75 -5.18 21.22 3.63
CA VAL A 75 -6.38 21.71 2.92
C VAL A 75 -6.10 22.93 2.07
N PRO A 76 -7.01 23.20 1.16
CA PRO A 76 -7.21 22.56 -0.12
C PRO A 76 -6.11 22.97 -1.08
N LEU A 77 -5.54 22.03 -1.77
CA LEU A 77 -4.57 22.32 -2.82
C LEU A 77 -5.28 23.00 -3.99
N ALA A 78 -4.98 24.27 -4.25
CA ALA A 78 -5.20 24.87 -5.57
C ALA A 78 -3.90 24.77 -6.36
N GLY A 79 -3.78 23.78 -7.20
CA GLY A 79 -2.60 23.51 -8.04
C GLY A 79 -2.98 22.80 -9.32
N THR A 80 -1.98 22.38 -10.09
CA THR A 80 -2.21 21.53 -11.28
C THR A 80 -1.21 20.39 -11.29
N PHE A 81 -1.69 19.18 -11.50
CA PHE A 81 -0.88 17.97 -11.67
C PHE A 81 -1.18 17.32 -13.00
N GLN A 82 -0.16 17.08 -13.84
CA GLN A 82 -0.34 16.56 -15.20
C GLN A 82 -1.40 17.37 -15.99
N ARG A 83 -1.33 18.70 -15.89
CA ARG A 83 -2.28 19.66 -16.49
C ARG A 83 -3.72 19.54 -16.04
N GLN A 84 -4.01 18.69 -15.04
CA GLN A 84 -5.32 18.56 -14.43
C GLN A 84 -5.39 19.43 -13.18
N PRO A 85 -6.48 20.19 -12.96
CA PRO A 85 -6.63 20.98 -11.74
C PRO A 85 -6.75 20.05 -10.55
N VAL A 86 -5.96 20.32 -9.51
CA VAL A 86 -6.04 19.73 -8.20
C VAL A 86 -6.61 20.78 -7.27
N ASP A 87 -7.90 20.62 -6.94
CA ASP A 87 -8.67 21.52 -6.10
C ASP A 87 -9.29 20.67 -4.99
N GLY A 88 -8.85 20.86 -3.75
CA GLY A 88 -9.17 19.99 -2.63
C GLY A 88 -8.28 18.75 -2.53
N TYR A 89 -8.74 17.74 -1.80
CA TYR A 89 -8.01 16.49 -1.65
C TYR A 89 -8.09 15.62 -2.89
N ALA A 90 -6.95 15.09 -3.29
CA ALA A 90 -6.85 14.17 -4.42
C ALA A 90 -5.73 13.15 -4.20
N LEU A 91 -5.94 11.93 -4.68
CA LEU A 91 -4.87 10.98 -4.88
C LEU A 91 -4.21 11.25 -6.23
N LEU A 92 -2.91 11.48 -6.22
CA LEU A 92 -2.06 11.68 -7.39
C LEU A 92 -1.35 10.37 -7.72
N ALA A 93 -1.26 10.02 -9.00
CA ALA A 93 -0.60 8.80 -9.43
C ALA A 93 0.31 9.04 -10.66
N LEU A 94 1.49 8.43 -10.63
CA LEU A 94 2.45 8.40 -11.75
C LEU A 94 2.91 6.96 -11.98
N ARG A 95 3.08 6.61 -13.25
CA ARG A 95 3.65 5.34 -13.65
C ARG A 95 5.17 5.39 -13.71
N ALA A 96 5.77 4.23 -13.75
CA ALA A 96 7.22 4.09 -13.89
C ALA A 96 7.76 4.86 -15.11
N GLY A 97 8.75 5.71 -14.87
CA GLY A 97 9.43 6.49 -15.90
C GLY A 97 8.57 7.53 -16.62
N GLU A 98 7.40 7.88 -16.08
CA GLU A 98 6.50 8.87 -16.67
C GLU A 98 7.02 10.28 -16.40
N ASP A 99 6.99 11.14 -17.45
CA ASP A 99 7.22 12.58 -17.29
C ASP A 99 6.11 13.19 -16.45
N PHE A 100 6.48 14.10 -15.55
CA PHE A 100 5.47 14.78 -14.74
C PHE A 100 5.70 16.30 -14.64
N GLU A 101 4.59 16.98 -14.44
CA GLU A 101 4.51 18.40 -14.14
C GLU A 101 3.56 18.62 -12.97
N PHE A 102 4.03 19.29 -11.91
CA PHE A 102 3.24 19.63 -10.74
C PHE A 102 3.45 21.07 -10.33
N HIS A 103 2.40 21.86 -10.35
CA HIS A 103 2.39 23.21 -9.82
C HIS A 103 1.73 23.20 -8.46
N THR A 104 2.53 23.32 -7.42
CA THR A 104 2.07 23.21 -6.03
C THR A 104 1.53 24.55 -5.52
N PRO A 105 0.60 24.55 -4.56
CA PRO A 105 0.22 25.74 -3.81
C PRO A 105 1.28 26.18 -2.81
N GLU A 106 1.14 27.34 -2.20
CA GLU A 106 1.90 27.72 -1.02
C GLU A 106 1.52 26.88 0.20
N GLY A 107 2.51 26.57 1.02
CA GLY A 107 2.29 25.79 2.23
C GLY A 107 1.93 24.32 1.97
N MET A 108 2.34 23.77 0.82
CA MET A 108 2.07 22.36 0.50
C MET A 108 2.69 21.41 1.51
N GLY A 109 1.90 20.44 1.96
CA GLY A 109 2.36 19.19 2.56
C GLY A 109 1.91 18.02 1.69
N LEU A 110 2.81 17.13 1.32
CA LEU A 110 2.55 15.96 0.48
C LEU A 110 3.14 14.71 1.11
N VAL A 111 2.40 13.61 1.08
CA VAL A 111 2.92 12.27 1.37
C VAL A 111 2.83 11.43 0.12
N GLY A 112 3.93 10.79 -0.22
CA GLY A 112 4.02 9.90 -1.37
C GLY A 112 4.67 8.58 -1.06
N ILE A 113 4.31 7.59 -1.86
CA ILE A 113 4.97 6.29 -1.92
C ILE A 113 5.39 6.01 -3.37
N SER A 114 6.51 5.30 -3.52
CA SER A 114 6.91 4.68 -4.78
C SER A 114 7.25 3.22 -4.50
N ALA A 115 6.51 2.31 -5.12
CA ALA A 115 6.70 0.87 -4.98
C ALA A 115 6.85 0.21 -6.34
N ALA A 116 7.37 -1.00 -6.38
CA ALA A 116 7.51 -1.76 -7.62
C ALA A 116 6.18 -1.82 -8.37
N SER A 117 6.18 -1.54 -9.67
CA SER A 117 4.94 -1.43 -10.47
C SER A 117 4.15 -2.72 -10.50
N ASP A 118 4.83 -3.87 -10.61
CA ASP A 118 4.22 -5.20 -10.56
C ASP A 118 3.50 -5.47 -9.23
N MET A 119 4.05 -5.02 -8.11
CA MET A 119 3.41 -5.11 -6.79
C MET A 119 2.13 -4.28 -6.73
N ILE A 120 2.16 -3.03 -7.21
CA ILE A 120 0.98 -2.16 -7.23
C ILE A 120 -0.08 -2.71 -8.18
N ASP A 121 0.32 -3.17 -9.36
CA ASP A 121 -0.60 -3.74 -10.35
C ASP A 121 -1.26 -5.01 -9.81
N GLU A 122 -0.51 -5.91 -9.17
CA GLU A 122 -1.05 -7.11 -8.53
C GLU A 122 -2.05 -6.76 -7.41
N LEU A 123 -1.71 -5.80 -6.56
CA LEU A 123 -2.60 -5.35 -5.48
C LEU A 123 -3.88 -4.71 -6.03
N CYS A 124 -3.78 -3.89 -7.07
CA CYS A 124 -4.92 -3.29 -7.74
C CYS A 124 -5.78 -4.36 -8.42
N GLU A 125 -5.17 -5.37 -9.05
CA GLU A 125 -5.90 -6.49 -9.67
C GLU A 125 -6.67 -7.30 -8.62
N VAL A 126 -6.05 -7.61 -7.49
CA VAL A 126 -6.68 -8.35 -6.39
C VAL A 126 -7.81 -7.53 -5.75
N GLU A 127 -7.60 -6.23 -5.55
CA GLU A 127 -8.58 -5.37 -4.87
C GLU A 127 -9.75 -4.98 -5.77
N PHE A 128 -9.48 -4.70 -7.05
CA PHE A 128 -10.45 -4.13 -7.99
C PHE A 128 -10.77 -5.04 -9.19
N GLY A 129 -9.88 -5.96 -9.57
CA GLY A 129 -10.00 -6.79 -10.77
C GLY A 129 -11.05 -7.89 -10.67
N ALA A 130 -11.35 -8.37 -9.46
CA ALA A 130 -12.38 -9.38 -9.23
C ALA A 130 -13.81 -8.89 -9.57
N ALA A 131 -14.01 -7.60 -9.71
CA ALA A 131 -15.26 -7.00 -10.18
C ALA A 131 -15.40 -7.07 -11.72
N GLY A 132 -14.32 -7.39 -12.44
CA GLY A 132 -14.27 -7.46 -13.92
C GLY A 132 -14.18 -8.86 -14.51
N ILE A 133 -13.77 -9.87 -13.73
CA ILE A 133 -13.57 -11.26 -14.20
C ILE A 133 -14.69 -12.18 -13.72
N GLY A 134 -15.89 -11.78 -13.82
CA GLY A 134 -16.97 -12.59 -13.31
C GLY A 134 -18.08 -12.85 -14.33
N ALA A 135 -17.78 -13.32 -15.51
CA ALA A 135 -18.78 -13.92 -16.40
C ALA A 135 -18.11 -14.69 -17.55
N ALA A 136 -17.28 -15.67 -17.24
CA ALA A 136 -16.94 -16.67 -18.26
C ALA A 136 -16.92 -18.03 -17.58
N GLY A 137 -18.00 -18.78 -17.81
CA GLY A 137 -17.94 -20.21 -17.76
C GLY A 137 -18.60 -20.93 -16.59
N ILE A 138 -19.90 -20.92 -16.51
CA ILE A 138 -20.67 -22.17 -16.52
C ILE A 138 -21.81 -21.94 -17.49
N GLY A 139 -21.52 -22.10 -18.78
CA GLY A 139 -22.50 -22.17 -19.85
C GLY A 139 -22.69 -23.62 -20.21
N ALA A 140 -23.90 -24.08 -20.02
CA ALA A 140 -24.40 -25.40 -20.37
C ALA A 140 -24.07 -25.81 -21.79
N ALA A 141 -23.78 -27.06 -21.98
CA ALA A 141 -23.75 -27.75 -23.25
C ALA A 141 -25.08 -27.54 -24.01
N GLY A 142 -25.01 -26.89 -25.17
CA GLY A 142 -26.07 -26.83 -26.15
C GLY A 142 -25.60 -27.54 -27.41
N VAL A 143 -26.26 -28.64 -27.70
CA VAL A 143 -26.13 -29.47 -28.92
C VAL A 143 -26.74 -28.71 -30.09
N GLY A 144 -26.10 -28.76 -31.28
CA GLY A 144 -26.83 -28.49 -32.48
C GLY A 144 -26.06 -27.99 -33.71
N ALA A 145 -25.92 -28.92 -34.65
CA ALA A 145 -26.05 -28.85 -36.12
C ALA A 145 -24.91 -28.37 -37.00
N ALA A 146 -24.61 -29.25 -37.86
CA ALA A 146 -23.68 -29.25 -38.98
C ALA A 146 -23.99 -28.21 -40.05
N GLY A 147 -22.93 -27.70 -40.69
CA GLY A 147 -22.98 -26.95 -41.96
C GLY A 147 -21.67 -27.10 -42.73
N ILE A 148 -21.73 -27.77 -43.85
CA ILE A 148 -20.67 -28.20 -44.77
C ILE A 148 -20.25 -27.02 -45.68
N GLY A 149 -18.97 -26.87 -45.97
CA GLY A 149 -18.48 -26.01 -47.04
C GLY A 149 -16.98 -25.81 -47.05
N ALA A 150 -16.26 -26.53 -47.89
CA ALA A 150 -14.85 -26.32 -48.27
C ALA A 150 -14.78 -25.71 -49.67
N PRO A 151 -13.56 -25.49 -50.27
CA PRO A 151 -12.34 -24.84 -49.79
C PRO A 151 -11.87 -23.69 -50.72
N GLY A 152 -10.99 -22.83 -50.27
CA GLY A 152 -10.27 -21.88 -51.11
C GLY A 152 -8.85 -21.69 -50.57
N VAL A 153 -7.89 -22.14 -51.33
CA VAL A 153 -6.43 -21.96 -51.15
C VAL A 153 -6.02 -20.56 -51.60
N ASP A 154 -5.22 -19.83 -50.82
CA ASP A 154 -4.18 -18.96 -51.38
C ASP A 154 -3.10 -18.60 -50.34
N ALA A 155 -1.89 -18.32 -50.83
CA ALA A 155 -0.58 -18.44 -50.25
C ALA A 155 -0.11 -17.28 -49.36
N PRO A 156 1.09 -17.37 -48.69
CA PRO A 156 1.42 -16.59 -47.47
C PRO A 156 2.15 -15.28 -47.77
N GLY A 157 1.68 -14.19 -47.16
CA GLY A 157 2.39 -12.92 -47.03
C GLY A 157 3.11 -12.78 -45.67
N PRO A 158 4.11 -11.91 -45.52
CA PRO A 158 5.07 -11.94 -44.44
C PRO A 158 4.46 -11.55 -43.07
N ARG A 159 4.78 -12.34 -42.09
CA ARG A 159 4.35 -12.18 -40.70
C ARG A 159 5.00 -10.95 -40.08
N GLY A 160 4.28 -9.84 -40.04
CA GLY A 160 4.53 -8.77 -39.08
C GLY A 160 4.29 -9.28 -37.67
N ALA A 161 5.27 -9.11 -36.81
CA ALA A 161 5.16 -9.42 -35.40
C ALA A 161 3.96 -8.67 -34.79
N ARG A 162 2.85 -9.38 -34.62
CA ARG A 162 1.74 -8.87 -33.81
C ARG A 162 2.17 -8.96 -32.35
N SER A 163 2.56 -7.82 -31.80
CA SER A 163 2.58 -7.59 -30.37
C SER A 163 1.24 -8.08 -29.81
N CYS A 164 1.30 -9.16 -29.04
CA CYS A 164 0.17 -9.68 -28.29
C CYS A 164 -0.08 -8.68 -27.12
N ALA A 165 -0.76 -7.58 -27.43
CA ALA A 165 -1.36 -6.75 -26.41
C ALA A 165 -2.58 -7.51 -25.91
N THR A 166 -2.39 -8.32 -24.89
CA THR A 166 -3.48 -8.82 -24.06
C THR A 166 -4.16 -7.60 -23.44
N ALA A 167 -5.23 -7.16 -24.06
CA ALA A 167 -6.14 -6.15 -23.55
C ALA A 167 -6.92 -6.74 -22.38
N THR A 168 -6.23 -7.02 -21.28
CA THR A 168 -6.87 -7.17 -19.99
C THR A 168 -7.24 -5.75 -19.58
N GLY A 169 -8.52 -5.46 -19.37
CA GLY A 169 -9.04 -4.15 -18.98
C GLY A 169 -8.60 -3.75 -17.57
N ALA A 170 -7.29 -3.66 -17.36
CA ALA A 170 -6.73 -3.05 -16.17
C ALA A 170 -7.23 -1.60 -16.13
N ARG A 171 -8.09 -1.29 -15.18
CA ARG A 171 -8.52 0.09 -14.88
C ARG A 171 -7.26 0.91 -14.69
N ARG A 172 -6.95 1.76 -15.67
CA ARG A 172 -5.75 2.60 -15.64
C ARG A 172 -5.86 3.54 -14.46
N LEU A 173 -4.88 3.53 -13.56
CA LEU A 173 -4.73 4.55 -12.53
C LEU A 173 -4.80 5.92 -13.21
N ARG A 174 -5.71 6.77 -12.74
CA ARG A 174 -5.82 8.15 -13.22
C ARG A 174 -4.75 8.99 -12.53
N HIS A 175 -4.20 9.97 -13.24
CA HIS A 175 -3.22 10.88 -12.64
C HIS A 175 -3.78 11.62 -11.41
N VAL A 176 -5.07 11.97 -11.47
CA VAL A 176 -5.78 12.65 -10.38
C VAL A 176 -7.08 11.92 -10.09
N THR A 177 -7.24 11.45 -8.88
CA THR A 177 -8.50 10.88 -8.38
C THR A 177 -8.99 11.75 -7.22
N ARG A 178 -10.12 12.42 -7.38
CA ARG A 178 -10.67 13.31 -6.36
C ARG A 178 -11.17 12.52 -5.17
N LEU A 179 -10.94 13.07 -3.98
CA LEU A 179 -11.43 12.56 -2.70
C LEU A 179 -12.36 13.63 -2.08
N SER A 180 -13.33 13.21 -1.26
CA SER A 180 -14.06 14.15 -0.42
C SER A 180 -13.15 14.71 0.67
N ASP A 181 -13.55 15.85 1.27
CA ASP A 181 -12.75 16.50 2.32
C ASP A 181 -12.54 15.57 3.53
N ASP A 182 -13.58 14.84 3.96
CA ASP A 182 -13.50 13.90 5.06
C ASP A 182 -12.56 12.72 4.73
N GLN A 183 -12.64 12.19 3.50
CA GLN A 183 -11.77 11.10 3.05
C GLN A 183 -10.32 11.54 2.98
N GLY A 184 -10.07 12.71 2.40
CA GLY A 184 -8.72 13.26 2.26
C GLY A 184 -8.10 13.60 3.62
N ALA A 185 -8.85 14.22 4.52
CA ALA A 185 -8.40 14.53 5.87
C ALA A 185 -8.08 13.26 6.68
N ALA A 186 -8.96 12.26 6.65
CA ALA A 186 -8.73 10.98 7.32
C ALA A 186 -7.52 10.23 6.75
N LEU A 187 -7.35 10.23 5.43
CA LEU A 187 -6.21 9.65 4.73
C LEU A 187 -4.91 10.33 5.15
N GLY A 188 -4.86 11.67 5.09
CA GLY A 188 -3.69 12.46 5.48
C GLY A 188 -3.30 12.22 6.95
N ALA A 189 -4.28 12.19 7.86
CA ALA A 189 -4.06 11.92 9.28
C ALA A 189 -3.47 10.51 9.51
N ARG A 190 -4.01 9.48 8.85
CA ARG A 190 -3.50 8.10 8.95
C ARG A 190 -2.07 7.99 8.45
N LEU A 191 -1.77 8.58 7.30
CA LEU A 191 -0.43 8.58 6.72
C LEU A 191 0.55 9.34 7.62
N SER A 192 0.18 10.52 8.11
CA SER A 192 1.02 11.31 9.02
C SER A 192 1.32 10.53 10.30
N SER A 193 0.32 9.88 10.90
CA SER A 193 0.51 9.06 12.11
C SER A 193 1.52 7.93 11.90
N LEU A 194 1.46 7.21 10.77
CA LEU A 194 2.40 6.14 10.44
C LEU A 194 3.84 6.65 10.32
N ILE A 195 4.01 7.82 9.67
CA ILE A 195 5.34 8.44 9.53
C ILE A 195 5.88 8.91 10.87
N ASP A 196 5.06 9.61 11.64
CA ASP A 196 5.48 10.14 12.93
C ASP A 196 5.87 9.02 13.89
N GLU A 197 5.22 7.85 13.78
CA GLU A 197 5.58 6.64 14.52
C GLU A 197 6.94 6.09 14.06
N ALA A 198 7.15 5.94 12.75
CA ALA A 198 8.43 5.52 12.20
C ALA A 198 9.56 6.50 12.55
N GLN A 199 9.26 7.80 12.60
CA GLN A 199 10.22 8.85 12.97
C GLN A 199 10.60 8.80 14.44
N ARG A 200 9.65 8.46 15.34
CA ARG A 200 9.93 8.32 16.79
C ARG A 200 10.80 7.11 17.12
N ASN A 201 10.68 6.02 16.36
CA ASN A 201 11.36 4.75 16.60
C ASN A 201 12.01 4.19 15.33
N PRO A 202 12.99 4.89 14.71
CA PRO A 202 13.58 4.47 13.43
C PRO A 202 14.29 3.10 13.52
N GLY A 203 14.84 2.74 14.68
CA GLY A 203 15.48 1.44 14.90
C GLY A 203 14.54 0.23 14.74
N CYS A 204 13.23 0.40 14.97
CA CYS A 204 12.27 -0.68 14.71
C CYS A 204 12.22 -1.08 13.23
N LEU A 205 12.53 -0.16 12.33
CA LEU A 205 12.59 -0.42 10.89
C LEU A 205 13.82 -1.24 10.46
N GLU A 206 14.75 -1.55 11.34
CA GLU A 206 15.85 -2.50 11.08
C GLU A 206 15.36 -3.94 10.99
N TYR A 207 14.20 -4.23 11.59
CA TYR A 207 13.59 -5.56 11.54
C TYR A 207 12.74 -5.75 10.26
N ALA A 208 12.99 -6.84 9.55
CA ALA A 208 12.28 -7.15 8.30
C ALA A 208 10.76 -7.20 8.46
N ALA A 209 10.29 -7.75 9.58
CA ALA A 209 8.87 -7.81 9.91
C ALA A 209 8.25 -6.44 10.08
N THR A 210 8.91 -5.53 10.79
CA THR A 210 8.44 -4.15 10.98
C THR A 210 8.40 -3.38 9.65
N ARG A 211 9.44 -3.54 8.80
CA ARG A 211 9.45 -2.96 7.45
C ARG A 211 8.25 -3.42 6.61
N LYS A 212 8.01 -4.74 6.60
CA LYS A 212 6.87 -5.35 5.89
C LYS A 212 5.54 -4.78 6.39
N MET A 213 5.35 -4.74 7.71
CA MET A 213 4.14 -4.18 8.32
C MET A 213 3.93 -2.70 7.99
N PHE A 214 4.99 -1.90 8.07
CA PHE A 214 4.95 -0.48 7.72
C PHE A 214 4.60 -0.27 6.25
N ARG A 215 5.29 -0.95 5.33
CA ARG A 215 5.01 -0.90 3.89
C ARG A 215 3.56 -1.25 3.59
N ASP A 216 3.09 -2.39 4.11
CA ASP A 216 1.76 -2.90 3.81
C ASP A 216 0.66 -2.04 4.44
N ALA A 217 0.93 -1.44 5.62
CA ALA A 217 0.03 -0.45 6.22
C ALA A 217 -0.10 0.81 5.33
N MET A 218 1.02 1.33 4.82
CA MET A 218 1.03 2.48 3.93
C MET A 218 0.30 2.18 2.62
N LEU A 219 0.62 1.07 1.96
CA LEU A 219 -0.05 0.63 0.73
C LEU A 219 -1.55 0.44 0.96
N GLY A 220 -1.94 -0.17 2.08
CA GLY A 220 -3.33 -0.34 2.46
C GLY A 220 -4.11 0.97 2.51
N VAL A 221 -3.52 2.02 3.09
CA VAL A 221 -4.14 3.35 3.16
C VAL A 221 -4.36 3.96 1.76
N PHE A 222 -3.40 3.81 0.85
CA PHE A 222 -3.54 4.28 -0.54
C PHE A 222 -4.58 3.48 -1.34
N LEU A 223 -4.65 2.16 -1.13
CA LEU A 223 -5.66 1.32 -1.77
C LEU A 223 -7.08 1.63 -1.27
N ASP A 224 -7.25 1.96 0.03
CA ASP A 224 -8.51 2.46 0.57
C ASP A 224 -8.97 3.73 -0.16
N ALA A 225 -8.05 4.66 -0.42
CA ALA A 225 -8.35 5.90 -1.13
C ALA A 225 -8.73 5.65 -2.60
N LEU A 226 -8.08 4.70 -3.26
CA LEU A 226 -8.44 4.30 -4.64
C LEU A 226 -9.83 3.68 -4.70
N ASP A 227 -10.19 2.78 -3.77
CA ASP A 227 -11.51 2.14 -3.71
C ASP A 227 -12.63 3.18 -3.55
N GLN A 228 -12.42 4.14 -2.66
CA GLN A 228 -13.39 5.21 -2.40
C GLN A 228 -13.58 6.15 -3.60
N GLY A 229 -12.51 6.42 -4.37
CA GLY A 229 -12.54 7.30 -5.54
C GLY A 229 -13.12 6.66 -6.80
N ILE A 230 -13.21 5.34 -6.87
CA ILE A 230 -13.58 4.60 -8.10
C ILE A 230 -15.07 4.14 -8.10
N GLY A 231 -15.73 4.00 -6.95
CA GLY A 231 -17.13 3.58 -6.85
C GLY A 231 -17.39 2.19 -7.47
N VAL A 232 -16.88 1.13 -6.85
CA VAL A 232 -17.00 -0.25 -7.38
C VAL A 232 -18.37 -0.84 -7.10
N GLU A 233 -19.10 -1.30 -8.13
CA GLU A 233 -20.28 -2.17 -7.98
C GLU A 233 -19.91 -3.50 -7.33
N ARG A 234 -20.68 -3.90 -6.31
CA ARG A 234 -20.34 -5.02 -5.42
C ARG A 234 -21.23 -6.24 -5.72
N ARG A 235 -20.59 -7.41 -5.85
CA ARG A 235 -21.30 -8.69 -5.91
C ARG A 235 -21.47 -9.26 -4.51
N ASP A 236 -22.65 -9.79 -4.25
CA ASP A 236 -22.95 -10.51 -3.02
C ASP A 236 -22.34 -11.91 -3.09
N ILE A 237 -21.62 -12.30 -2.04
CA ILE A 237 -20.91 -13.58 -1.93
C ILE A 237 -21.64 -14.44 -0.89
N THR A 238 -21.75 -15.75 -1.11
CA THR A 238 -22.44 -16.65 -0.20
C THR A 238 -21.66 -16.91 1.09
N HIS A 239 -22.36 -17.27 2.17
CA HIS A 239 -21.73 -17.60 3.46
C HIS A 239 -20.73 -18.77 3.33
N ALA A 240 -20.99 -19.76 2.48
CA ALA A 240 -20.07 -20.86 2.22
C ALA A 240 -18.73 -20.37 1.64
N THR A 241 -18.78 -19.38 0.75
CA THR A 241 -17.57 -18.76 0.20
C THR A 241 -16.77 -17.98 1.26
N TYR A 242 -17.46 -17.30 2.20
CA TYR A 242 -16.80 -16.62 3.32
C TYR A 242 -16.09 -17.61 4.24
N SER A 243 -16.72 -18.75 4.56
CA SER A 243 -16.12 -19.81 5.37
C SER A 243 -14.90 -20.44 4.69
N ASP A 244 -14.95 -20.65 3.38
CA ASP A 244 -13.79 -21.13 2.61
C ASP A 244 -12.62 -20.16 2.67
N ILE A 245 -12.88 -18.85 2.52
CA ILE A 245 -11.84 -17.81 2.61
C ILE A 245 -11.17 -17.83 3.99
N VAL A 246 -11.94 -17.89 5.07
CA VAL A 246 -11.38 -17.96 6.43
C VAL A 246 -10.55 -19.23 6.63
N SER A 247 -11.07 -20.39 6.21
CA SER A 247 -10.37 -21.68 6.31
C SER A 247 -9.04 -21.69 5.53
N ARG A 248 -9.03 -21.13 4.32
CA ARG A 248 -7.80 -21.00 3.51
C ARG A 248 -6.81 -20.02 4.16
N CYS A 249 -7.31 -18.95 4.79
CA CYS A 249 -6.49 -18.03 5.55
C CYS A 249 -5.81 -18.73 6.73
N GLU A 250 -6.57 -19.48 7.54
CA GLU A 250 -6.03 -20.23 8.67
C GLU A 250 -4.99 -21.28 8.23
N LYS A 251 -5.23 -21.95 7.10
CA LYS A 251 -4.25 -22.86 6.51
C LYS A 251 -2.97 -22.13 6.12
N TYR A 252 -3.10 -20.98 5.44
CA TYR A 252 -1.94 -20.15 5.03
C TYR A 252 -1.08 -19.75 6.23
N LEU A 253 -1.72 -19.35 7.34
CA LEU A 253 -1.03 -18.96 8.58
C LEU A 253 -0.39 -20.17 9.29
N ARG A 254 -1.06 -21.31 9.30
CA ARG A 254 -0.54 -22.55 9.90
C ARG A 254 0.71 -23.07 9.19
N ASP A 255 0.77 -22.89 7.87
CA ASP A 255 1.93 -23.27 7.06
C ASP A 255 3.12 -22.32 7.24
N ARG A 256 2.95 -21.18 7.96
CA ARG A 256 3.96 -20.13 8.21
C ARG A 256 4.02 -19.68 9.67
N PRO A 257 4.28 -20.60 10.62
CA PRO A 257 4.15 -20.31 12.06
C PRO A 257 5.19 -19.33 12.61
N GLU A 258 6.28 -19.11 11.90
CA GLU A 258 7.39 -18.24 12.30
C GLU A 258 7.43 -16.91 11.54
N GLU A 259 6.45 -16.66 10.65
CA GLU A 259 6.42 -15.46 9.83
C GLU A 259 5.26 -14.55 10.21
N PRO A 260 5.52 -13.25 10.43
CA PRO A 260 4.45 -12.28 10.57
C PRO A 260 3.78 -12.03 9.21
N VAL A 261 2.50 -12.39 9.10
CA VAL A 261 1.69 -12.25 7.89
C VAL A 261 0.87 -10.97 7.94
N THR A 262 0.71 -10.29 6.80
CA THR A 262 -0.10 -9.08 6.67
C THR A 262 -1.44 -9.33 5.99
N VAL A 263 -2.37 -8.38 6.14
CA VAL A 263 -3.68 -8.42 5.43
C VAL A 263 -3.49 -8.41 3.91
N LEU A 264 -2.57 -7.58 3.40
CA LEU A 264 -2.31 -7.50 1.96
C LEU A 264 -1.73 -8.80 1.41
N GLU A 265 -0.84 -9.43 2.15
CA GLU A 265 -0.27 -10.73 1.79
C GLU A 265 -1.36 -11.81 1.72
N LEU A 266 -2.29 -11.83 2.69
CA LEU A 266 -3.44 -12.74 2.63
C LEU A 266 -4.32 -12.46 1.41
N CYS A 267 -4.62 -11.20 1.11
CA CYS A 267 -5.40 -10.83 -0.07
C CYS A 267 -4.75 -11.33 -1.36
N ARG A 268 -3.43 -11.14 -1.51
CA ARG A 268 -2.67 -11.65 -2.66
C ARG A 268 -2.70 -13.18 -2.74
N ALA A 269 -2.38 -13.85 -1.64
CA ALA A 269 -2.32 -15.32 -1.57
C ALA A 269 -3.68 -15.97 -1.84
N LEU A 270 -4.76 -15.37 -1.35
CA LEU A 270 -6.13 -15.91 -1.48
C LEU A 270 -6.86 -15.38 -2.72
N ARG A 271 -6.28 -14.44 -3.45
CA ARG A 271 -6.88 -13.75 -4.61
C ARG A 271 -8.25 -13.16 -4.27
N CYS A 272 -8.35 -12.47 -3.12
CA CYS A 272 -9.57 -11.81 -2.68
C CYS A 272 -9.29 -10.38 -2.21
N SER A 273 -10.27 -9.49 -2.39
CA SER A 273 -10.13 -8.10 -1.94
C SER A 273 -10.08 -7.99 -0.42
N ARG A 274 -9.50 -6.88 0.08
CA ARG A 274 -9.46 -6.58 1.53
C ARG A 274 -10.87 -6.53 2.12
N ARG A 275 -11.83 -5.99 1.38
CA ARG A 275 -13.23 -5.95 1.77
C ARG A 275 -13.82 -7.35 1.86
N THR A 276 -13.57 -8.21 0.88
CA THR A 276 -14.03 -9.60 0.90
C THR A 276 -13.45 -10.32 2.12
N LEU A 277 -12.15 -10.17 2.36
CA LEU A 277 -11.49 -10.73 3.53
C LEU A 277 -12.09 -10.18 4.85
N GLN A 278 -12.29 -8.87 4.96
CA GLN A 278 -12.92 -8.21 6.10
C GLN A 278 -14.32 -8.79 6.38
N THR A 279 -15.17 -8.87 5.35
CA THR A 279 -16.53 -9.38 5.47
C THR A 279 -16.53 -10.87 5.86
N SER A 280 -15.58 -11.66 5.32
CA SER A 280 -15.45 -13.09 5.64
C SER A 280 -15.14 -13.29 7.12
N PHE A 281 -14.16 -12.60 7.66
CA PHE A 281 -13.79 -12.70 9.07
C PHE A 281 -14.90 -12.19 9.98
N GLN A 282 -15.55 -11.08 9.64
CA GLN A 282 -16.64 -10.52 10.43
C GLN A 282 -17.85 -11.46 10.48
N ARG A 283 -18.20 -12.11 9.36
CA ARG A 283 -19.36 -13.01 9.30
C ARG A 283 -19.11 -14.40 9.88
N VAL A 284 -17.89 -14.90 9.82
CA VAL A 284 -17.54 -16.28 10.22
C VAL A 284 -16.96 -16.33 11.62
N ALA A 285 -16.12 -15.36 12.00
CA ALA A 285 -15.37 -15.38 13.25
C ALA A 285 -15.68 -14.19 14.17
N ASP A 286 -16.55 -13.29 13.76
CA ASP A 286 -16.92 -12.04 14.47
C ASP A 286 -15.72 -11.17 14.89
N VAL A 287 -14.64 -11.22 14.13
CA VAL A 287 -13.43 -10.41 14.32
C VAL A 287 -12.99 -9.78 13.00
N THR A 288 -12.12 -8.78 13.08
CA THR A 288 -11.48 -8.26 11.88
C THR A 288 -10.22 -9.06 11.53
N PRO A 289 -9.83 -9.17 10.24
CA PRO A 289 -8.57 -9.81 9.84
C PRO A 289 -7.36 -9.20 10.55
N VAL A 290 -7.36 -7.86 10.72
CA VAL A 290 -6.30 -7.14 11.43
C VAL A 290 -6.20 -7.58 12.89
N ALA A 291 -7.33 -7.64 13.61
CA ALA A 291 -7.37 -8.07 15.00
C ALA A 291 -6.92 -9.55 15.13
N TYR A 292 -7.40 -10.41 14.23
CA TYR A 292 -7.03 -11.82 14.21
C TYR A 292 -5.52 -12.02 14.01
N LEU A 293 -4.93 -11.39 12.98
CA LEU A 293 -3.49 -11.44 12.72
C LEU A 293 -2.67 -10.85 13.88
N ARG A 294 -3.19 -9.81 14.52
CA ARG A 294 -2.55 -9.18 15.67
C ARG A 294 -2.49 -10.13 16.86
N THR A 295 -3.58 -10.84 17.14
CA THR A 295 -3.63 -11.88 18.18
C THR A 295 -2.61 -12.98 17.91
N ILE A 296 -2.49 -13.46 16.66
CA ILE A 296 -1.49 -14.46 16.28
C ILE A 296 -0.07 -13.95 16.59
N ARG A 297 0.25 -12.71 16.20
CA ARG A 297 1.57 -12.12 16.46
C ARG A 297 1.86 -11.95 17.96
N LEU A 298 0.87 -11.54 18.77
CA LEU A 298 1.02 -11.47 20.22
C LEU A 298 1.34 -12.85 20.83
N ASN A 299 0.65 -13.90 20.37
CA ASN A 299 0.93 -15.28 20.81
C ASN A 299 2.33 -15.73 20.40
N ALA A 300 2.80 -15.37 19.20
CA ALA A 300 4.13 -15.70 18.73
C ALA A 300 5.21 -14.99 19.57
N VAL A 301 5.03 -13.69 19.88
CA VAL A 301 5.93 -12.96 20.81
C VAL A 301 5.94 -13.62 22.20
N ARG A 302 4.77 -14.00 22.72
CA ARG A 302 4.70 -14.69 24.03
C ARG A 302 5.47 -16.01 24.02
N ARG A 303 5.30 -16.81 22.96
CA ARG A 303 6.05 -18.05 22.78
C ARG A 303 7.55 -17.77 22.77
N LEU A 304 7.99 -16.78 22.00
CA LEU A 304 9.38 -16.38 21.90
C LEU A 304 9.96 -15.92 23.26
N LEU A 305 9.24 -15.10 24.03
CA LEU A 305 9.65 -14.70 25.37
C LEU A 305 9.75 -15.90 26.32
N ARG A 306 8.86 -16.89 26.24
CA ARG A 306 8.87 -18.08 27.09
C ARG A 306 9.96 -19.09 26.75
N THR A 307 10.55 -19.01 25.59
CA THR A 307 11.60 -19.93 25.10
C THR A 307 12.99 -19.34 25.07
N THR A 308 13.14 -18.02 25.32
CA THR A 308 14.41 -17.30 25.23
C THR A 308 14.68 -16.52 26.52
N SER A 309 15.92 -16.56 27.04
CA SER A 309 16.28 -15.84 28.25
C SER A 309 16.26 -14.32 28.06
N ALA A 310 16.17 -13.57 29.16
CA ALA A 310 16.14 -12.11 29.10
C ALA A 310 17.48 -11.49 28.65
N GLN A 311 18.57 -12.23 28.85
CA GLN A 311 19.91 -11.85 28.40
C GLN A 311 20.10 -12.01 26.89
N GLN A 312 19.37 -12.96 26.27
CA GLN A 312 19.49 -13.27 24.85
C GLN A 312 18.58 -12.41 23.97
N LEU A 313 17.41 -12.01 24.49
CA LEU A 313 16.43 -11.28 23.69
C LEU A 313 15.62 -10.32 24.56
N GLY A 314 15.66 -9.03 24.24
CA GLY A 314 14.84 -8.00 24.88
C GLY A 314 13.37 -8.08 24.49
N VAL A 315 12.46 -7.58 25.35
CA VAL A 315 11.02 -7.50 25.06
C VAL A 315 10.77 -6.67 23.80
N GLY A 316 11.49 -5.55 23.63
CA GLY A 316 11.36 -4.67 22.47
C GLY A 316 11.78 -5.36 21.17
N GLU A 317 12.86 -6.13 21.22
CA GLU A 317 13.40 -6.91 20.08
C GLU A 317 12.41 -8.02 19.69
N ALA A 318 11.87 -8.76 20.67
CA ALA A 318 10.86 -9.77 20.44
C ALA A 318 9.60 -9.17 19.80
N ALA A 319 9.14 -8.01 20.25
CA ALA A 319 8.01 -7.31 19.66
C ALA A 319 8.31 -6.84 18.23
N ALA A 320 9.49 -6.24 18.00
CA ALA A 320 9.90 -5.75 16.68
C ALA A 320 10.10 -6.89 15.68
N SER A 321 10.62 -8.06 16.10
CA SER A 321 10.75 -9.23 15.21
C SER A 321 9.39 -9.74 14.69
N TRP A 322 8.29 -9.40 15.37
CA TRP A 322 6.92 -9.73 14.97
C TRP A 322 6.14 -8.51 14.44
N GLY A 323 6.85 -7.43 14.10
CA GLY A 323 6.26 -6.27 13.42
C GLY A 323 5.47 -5.32 14.31
N PHE A 324 5.77 -5.27 15.61
CA PHE A 324 5.23 -4.25 16.50
C PHE A 324 6.18 -3.05 16.54
N THR A 325 5.71 -1.91 16.06
CA THR A 325 6.47 -0.66 15.99
C THR A 325 6.31 0.18 17.26
N HIS A 326 5.14 0.08 17.88
CA HIS A 326 4.78 0.92 19.03
C HIS A 326 4.72 0.10 20.32
N LEU A 327 5.83 0.10 21.09
CA LEU A 327 5.96 -0.74 22.29
C LEU A 327 4.92 -0.46 23.39
N GLY A 328 4.46 0.79 23.54
CA GLY A 328 3.42 1.13 24.50
C GLY A 328 2.05 0.50 24.17
N TYR A 329 1.66 0.54 22.90
CA TYR A 329 0.44 -0.14 22.45
C TYR A 329 0.58 -1.66 22.51
N PHE A 330 1.73 -2.19 22.09
CA PHE A 330 2.05 -3.61 22.22
C PHE A 330 1.91 -4.10 23.66
N ALA A 331 2.52 -3.41 24.62
CA ALA A 331 2.48 -3.82 26.04
C ALA A 331 1.05 -3.81 26.60
N ARG A 332 0.25 -2.82 26.20
CA ARG A 332 -1.16 -2.74 26.59
C ARG A 332 -1.96 -3.91 26.03
N GLU A 333 -1.87 -4.17 24.72
CA GLU A 333 -2.59 -5.26 24.06
C GLU A 333 -2.15 -6.64 24.52
N TYR A 334 -0.86 -6.78 24.81
CA TYR A 334 -0.33 -8.01 25.40
C TYR A 334 -0.96 -8.25 26.78
N ARG A 335 -1.02 -7.22 27.62
CA ARG A 335 -1.70 -7.32 28.92
C ARG A 335 -3.19 -7.59 28.78
N ASP A 336 -3.86 -6.93 27.85
CA ASP A 336 -5.29 -7.13 27.61
C ASP A 336 -5.60 -8.58 27.15
N LEU A 337 -4.69 -9.20 26.39
CA LEU A 337 -4.84 -10.57 25.91
C LEU A 337 -4.43 -11.63 26.93
N PHE A 338 -3.32 -11.41 27.66
CA PHE A 338 -2.72 -12.44 28.52
C PHE A 338 -2.87 -12.19 30.03
N GLY A 339 -3.38 -11.04 30.45
CA GLY A 339 -3.53 -10.65 31.85
C GLY A 339 -2.21 -10.25 32.52
N GLU A 340 -1.08 -10.23 31.81
CA GLU A 340 0.26 -9.92 32.32
C GLU A 340 1.00 -8.98 31.36
N LEU A 341 1.94 -8.21 31.86
CA LEU A 341 2.84 -7.43 31.00
C LEU A 341 3.87 -8.35 30.31
N PRO A 342 4.39 -7.98 29.12
CA PRO A 342 5.44 -8.75 28.44
C PRO A 342 6.71 -8.95 29.31
N SER A 343 7.01 -7.99 30.17
CA SER A 343 8.14 -8.08 31.13
C SER A 343 7.89 -9.04 32.29
N GLN A 344 6.64 -9.41 32.54
CA GLN A 344 6.23 -10.35 33.59
C GLN A 344 6.12 -11.80 33.10
N THR A 345 6.17 -11.99 31.79
CA THR A 345 6.13 -13.34 31.20
C THR A 345 7.32 -14.16 31.71
N GLN A 346 7.02 -15.32 32.31
CA GLN A 346 8.06 -16.25 32.82
C GLN A 346 8.99 -16.68 31.68
N ARG A 347 10.28 -16.51 31.89
CA ARG A 347 11.34 -16.80 30.93
C ARG A 347 12.32 -17.84 31.50
N PRO A 348 13.03 -18.60 30.66
CA PRO A 348 14.16 -19.42 31.12
C PRO A 348 15.28 -18.52 31.66
N GLU A 349 16.07 -19.05 32.62
CA GLU A 349 17.24 -18.39 33.20
C GLU A 349 18.39 -18.22 32.20
#